data_b22dd72cb9f43228bf8bd0d8446f06eb
#
_entry.id   b22dd72cb9f43228bf8bd0d8446f06eb
#
_cell.length_a   1.000
_cell.length_b   1.000
_cell.length_c   1.000
_cell.angle_alpha   90.00
_cell.angle_beta   90.00
_cell.angle_gamma   90.00
#
_symmetry.space_group_name_H-M   'P 1'
#
loop_
_entity.id
_entity.type
_entity.pdbx_description
1 polymer ?
#
loop_
_entity_poly.entity_id
_entity_poly.type
_entity_poly.pdbx_seq_one_letter_code
_entity_poly.pdbx_strand_id
1 'polypeptide(L)'
;MKKVPKAVVIGLDAATWTVIRPLVAEGKMPNLAKLMKAGVSGPLQSIMPPITPPAWTSFMTGKNPGKHGIYNFIKNEQGSYAMKYANATSRRAPTVWKLLNDAGYTVGTMNVPFTYPPEPL
;
A
#
# COMPACT_ATOMS: atom_id res chain seq x y z
N MET A 1 30.11 0.36 13.06
CA MET A 1 28.69 0.64 12.80
C MET A 1 28.08 -0.58 12.11
N LYS A 2 27.08 -1.26 12.71
CA LYS A 2 26.32 -2.29 12.01
C LYS A 2 25.58 -1.62 10.84
N LYS A 3 25.79 -2.11 9.61
CA LYS A 3 24.99 -1.65 8.45
C LYS A 3 23.53 -2.03 8.71
N VAL A 4 22.67 -1.04 8.89
CA VAL A 4 21.22 -1.26 8.96
C VAL A 4 20.78 -1.72 7.57
N PRO A 5 20.04 -2.82 7.44
CA PRO A 5 19.55 -3.28 6.16
C PRO A 5 18.64 -2.21 5.56
N LYS A 6 18.90 -1.82 4.32
CA LYS A 6 18.03 -0.92 3.57
C LYS A 6 16.97 -1.76 2.87
N ALA A 7 15.70 -1.38 3.04
CA ALA A 7 14.57 -1.99 2.35
C ALA A 7 13.94 -0.96 1.40
N VAL A 8 13.57 -1.42 0.21
CA VAL A 8 12.78 -0.66 -0.76
C VAL A 8 11.51 -1.44 -1.04
N VAL A 9 10.37 -0.80 -0.92
CA VAL A 9 9.07 -1.37 -1.24
C VAL A 9 8.52 -0.64 -2.45
N ILE A 10 8.22 -1.38 -3.53
CA ILE A 10 7.64 -0.83 -4.75
C ILE A 10 6.23 -1.40 -4.88
N GLY A 11 5.23 -0.54 -4.73
CA GLY A 11 3.83 -0.90 -4.91
C GLY A 11 3.37 -0.60 -6.34
N LEU A 12 2.73 -1.59 -6.95
CA LEU A 12 2.11 -1.46 -8.27
C LEU A 12 0.61 -1.71 -8.13
N ASP A 13 -0.18 -0.67 -8.36
CA ASP A 13 -1.65 -0.81 -8.32
C ASP A 13 -2.13 -1.72 -9.45
N ALA A 14 -3.11 -2.56 -9.15
CA ALA A 14 -3.71 -3.51 -10.08
C ALA A 14 -2.74 -4.51 -10.74
N ALA A 15 -1.50 -4.65 -10.27
CA ALA A 15 -0.53 -5.60 -10.80
C ALA A 15 -0.92 -7.04 -10.44
N THR A 16 -1.54 -7.75 -11.38
CA THR A 16 -2.00 -9.12 -11.21
C THR A 16 -1.14 -10.12 -11.97
N TRP A 17 -1.01 -11.33 -11.44
CA TRP A 17 -0.29 -12.43 -12.09
C TRP A 17 -0.88 -12.84 -13.44
N THR A 18 -2.18 -12.61 -13.67
CA THR A 18 -2.83 -12.87 -14.96
C THR A 18 -2.30 -11.99 -16.08
N VAL A 19 -1.75 -10.81 -15.75
CA VAL A 19 -1.09 -9.88 -16.68
C VAL A 19 0.44 -10.07 -16.65
N ILE A 20 1.02 -10.17 -15.46
CA ILE A 20 2.48 -10.22 -15.28
C ILE A 20 3.09 -11.49 -15.93
N ARG A 21 2.52 -12.67 -15.66
CA ARG A 21 3.10 -13.93 -16.15
C ARG A 21 3.21 -14.02 -17.67
N PRO A 22 2.17 -13.70 -18.46
CA PRO A 22 2.28 -13.65 -19.92
C PRO A 22 3.36 -12.67 -20.39
N LEU A 23 3.39 -11.46 -19.85
CA LEU A 23 4.36 -10.44 -20.25
C LEU A 23 5.82 -10.83 -19.90
N VAL A 24 6.02 -11.51 -18.80
CA VAL A 24 7.32 -12.08 -18.43
C VAL A 24 7.72 -13.20 -19.40
N ALA A 25 6.79 -14.10 -19.73
CA ALA A 25 7.03 -15.19 -20.68
C ALA A 25 7.37 -14.69 -22.09
N GLU A 26 6.74 -13.60 -22.52
CA GLU A 26 7.01 -12.93 -23.79
C GLU A 26 8.29 -12.06 -23.79
N GLY A 27 9.01 -12.02 -22.67
CA GLY A 27 10.22 -11.20 -22.53
C GLY A 27 9.96 -9.68 -22.41
N LYS A 28 8.72 -9.25 -22.29
CA LYS A 28 8.33 -7.84 -22.22
C LYS A 28 8.60 -7.20 -20.86
N MET A 29 8.88 -8.00 -19.82
CA MET A 29 9.21 -7.55 -18.47
C MET A 29 10.54 -8.15 -17.96
N PRO A 30 11.67 -7.88 -18.63
CA PRO A 30 12.93 -8.58 -18.35
C PRO A 30 13.50 -8.29 -16.95
N ASN A 31 13.29 -7.08 -16.43
CA ASN A 31 13.77 -6.71 -15.09
C ASN A 31 12.96 -7.39 -14.01
N LEU A 32 11.63 -7.48 -14.17
CA LEU A 32 10.78 -8.20 -13.23
C LEU A 32 11.08 -9.70 -13.27
N ALA A 33 11.30 -10.27 -14.46
CA ALA A 33 11.74 -11.66 -14.63
C ALA A 33 13.03 -11.96 -13.87
N LYS A 34 14.03 -11.06 -13.92
CA LYS A 34 15.27 -11.18 -13.14
C LYS A 34 15.02 -11.17 -11.65
N LEU A 35 14.17 -10.27 -11.14
CA LEU A 35 13.81 -10.20 -9.72
C LEU A 35 13.08 -11.46 -9.26
N MET A 36 12.14 -11.96 -10.06
CA MET A 36 11.42 -13.20 -9.77
C MET A 36 12.36 -14.42 -9.72
N LYS A 37 13.38 -14.47 -10.59
CA LYS A 37 14.38 -15.54 -10.60
C LYS A 37 15.36 -15.46 -9.43
N ALA A 38 15.71 -14.25 -9.01
CA ALA A 38 16.68 -14.02 -7.93
C ALA A 38 16.07 -14.05 -6.53
N GLY A 39 14.76 -13.91 -6.42
CA GLY A 39 14.03 -13.84 -5.16
C GLY A 39 12.90 -14.87 -5.08
N VAL A 40 11.93 -14.56 -4.23
CA VAL A 40 10.71 -15.35 -4.06
C VAL A 40 9.53 -14.57 -4.62
N SER A 41 8.67 -15.23 -5.38
CA SER A 41 7.45 -14.64 -5.92
C SER A 41 6.24 -15.55 -5.66
N GLY A 42 5.09 -14.93 -5.43
CA GLY A 42 3.86 -15.68 -5.15
C GLY A 42 2.62 -14.78 -5.16
N PRO A 43 1.43 -15.37 -5.12
CA PRO A 43 0.20 -14.61 -5.01
C PRO A 43 0.09 -13.96 -3.64
N LEU A 44 -0.32 -12.69 -3.64
CA LEU A 44 -0.72 -11.96 -2.44
C LEU A 44 -2.22 -11.71 -2.54
N GLN A 45 -2.99 -12.30 -1.62
CA GLN A 45 -4.43 -12.11 -1.59
C GLN A 45 -4.75 -10.67 -1.18
N SER A 46 -5.60 -10.01 -1.98
CA SER A 46 -6.10 -8.67 -1.66
C SER A 46 -7.12 -8.72 -0.53
N ILE A 47 -7.45 -7.54 -0.02
CA ILE A 47 -8.52 -7.35 0.97
C ILE A 47 -9.90 -7.41 0.30
N MET A 48 -10.96 -7.40 1.10
CA MET A 48 -12.35 -7.32 0.63
C MET A 48 -12.98 -6.00 1.11
N PRO A 49 -13.50 -5.16 0.21
CA PRO A 49 -13.47 -5.26 -1.26
C PRO A 49 -12.08 -4.97 -1.84
N PRO A 50 -11.71 -5.57 -3.01
CA PRO A 50 -10.37 -5.43 -3.61
C PRO A 50 -10.28 -4.16 -4.46
N ILE A 51 -10.43 -3.00 -3.84
CA ILE A 51 -10.35 -1.67 -4.47
C ILE A 51 -9.22 -0.86 -3.83
N THR A 52 -8.73 0.14 -4.55
CA THR A 52 -7.53 0.93 -4.21
C THR A 52 -7.54 1.51 -2.78
N PRO A 53 -8.58 2.21 -2.29
CA PRO A 53 -8.51 2.87 -0.99
C PRO A 53 -8.27 1.91 0.18
N PRO A 54 -9.09 0.88 0.39
CA PRO A 54 -8.86 -0.04 1.50
C PRO A 54 -7.63 -0.93 1.27
N ALA A 55 -7.30 -1.31 0.02
CA ALA A 55 -6.12 -2.13 -0.26
C ALA A 55 -4.82 -1.42 0.11
N TRP A 56 -4.61 -0.20 -0.37
CA TRP A 56 -3.43 0.59 -0.04
C TRP A 56 -3.39 1.00 1.44
N THR A 57 -4.54 1.27 2.06
CA THR A 57 -4.59 1.56 3.49
C THR A 57 -4.24 0.32 4.32
N SER A 58 -4.71 -0.87 3.92
CA SER A 58 -4.31 -2.13 4.56
C SER A 58 -2.82 -2.41 4.40
N PHE A 59 -2.28 -2.17 3.19
CA PHE A 59 -0.85 -2.29 2.89
C PHE A 59 0.00 -1.40 3.81
N MET A 60 -0.34 -0.10 3.91
CA MET A 60 0.46 0.85 4.66
C MET A 60 0.31 0.74 6.19
N THR A 61 -0.74 0.10 6.69
CA THR A 61 -1.03 0.03 8.13
C THR A 61 -0.90 -1.37 8.73
N GLY A 62 -0.89 -2.42 7.90
CA GLY A 62 -0.98 -3.80 8.37
C GLY A 62 -2.31 -4.13 9.06
N LYS A 63 -3.35 -3.32 8.85
CA LYS A 63 -4.68 -3.51 9.45
C LYS A 63 -5.72 -3.76 8.36
N ASN A 64 -6.78 -4.47 8.70
CA ASN A 64 -7.92 -4.65 7.80
C ASN A 64 -8.84 -3.42 7.79
N PRO A 65 -9.76 -3.30 6.81
CA PRO A 65 -10.68 -2.15 6.69
C PRO A 65 -11.49 -1.87 7.95
N GLY A 66 -11.91 -2.89 8.69
CA GLY A 66 -12.64 -2.72 9.95
C GLY A 66 -11.84 -2.00 11.03
N LYS A 67 -10.50 -2.10 11.00
CA LYS A 67 -9.60 -1.44 11.96
C LYS A 67 -9.13 -0.08 11.49
N HIS A 68 -8.75 0.08 10.20
CA HIS A 68 -8.28 1.37 9.71
C HIS A 68 -9.39 2.32 9.23
N GLY A 69 -10.61 1.83 9.04
CA GLY A 69 -11.81 2.64 8.78
C GLY A 69 -11.98 3.14 7.34
N ILE A 70 -11.15 2.73 6.40
CA ILE A 70 -11.26 3.11 4.98
C ILE A 70 -11.85 1.94 4.20
N TYR A 71 -13.01 2.15 3.57
CA TYR A 71 -13.72 1.12 2.81
C TYR A 71 -13.90 1.48 1.32
N ASN A 72 -13.88 2.79 1.01
CA ASN A 72 -14.12 3.29 -0.34
C ASN A 72 -13.48 4.67 -0.51
N PHE A 73 -13.54 5.22 -1.72
CA PHE A 73 -13.17 6.60 -2.03
C PHE A 73 -14.05 7.63 -1.31
N ILE A 74 -15.28 7.26 -1.02
CA ILE A 74 -16.28 8.13 -0.41
C ILE A 74 -16.63 7.59 0.97
N LYS A 75 -16.78 8.51 1.91
CA LYS A 75 -17.24 8.26 3.27
C LYS A 75 -18.56 9.01 3.46
N ASN A 76 -19.59 8.29 3.89
CA ASN A 76 -20.83 8.92 4.33
C ASN A 76 -20.62 9.53 5.72
N GLU A 77 -21.13 10.74 5.92
CA GLU A 77 -21.15 11.36 7.23
C GLU A 77 -22.37 10.85 8.00
N GLN A 78 -22.14 10.41 9.23
CA GLN A 78 -23.23 9.85 10.05
C GLN A 78 -24.30 10.91 10.31
N GLY A 79 -25.56 10.60 10.00
CA GLY A 79 -26.70 11.54 10.12
C GLY A 79 -26.82 12.56 8.98
N SER A 80 -26.08 12.41 7.89
CA SER A 80 -26.13 13.30 6.72
C SER A 80 -26.07 12.49 5.42
N TYR A 81 -26.70 13.02 4.36
CA TYR A 81 -26.52 12.53 2.98
C TYR A 81 -25.28 13.13 2.30
N ALA A 82 -24.52 13.98 3.00
CA ALA A 82 -23.29 14.57 2.46
C ALA A 82 -22.22 13.50 2.26
N MET A 83 -21.67 13.47 1.07
CA MET A 83 -20.55 12.59 0.71
C MET A 83 -19.25 13.35 0.87
N LYS A 84 -18.30 12.78 1.61
CA LYS A 84 -16.93 13.31 1.74
C LYS A 84 -15.94 12.31 1.16
N TYR A 85 -14.91 12.81 0.50
CA TYR A 85 -13.80 11.96 0.06
C TYR A 85 -13.00 11.46 1.26
N ALA A 86 -12.72 10.16 1.25
CA ALA A 86 -11.78 9.57 2.21
C ALA A 86 -10.35 10.05 1.88
N ASN A 87 -9.59 10.33 2.91
CA ASN A 87 -8.21 10.77 2.81
C ASN A 87 -7.37 10.30 4.01
N ALA A 88 -6.13 10.76 4.15
CA ALA A 88 -5.24 10.34 5.24
C ALA A 88 -5.85 10.59 6.64
N THR A 89 -6.62 11.67 6.84
CA THR A 89 -7.26 11.96 8.15
C THR A 89 -8.42 11.04 8.49
N SER A 90 -8.95 10.30 7.51
CA SER A 90 -10.00 9.31 7.73
C SER A 90 -9.46 7.98 8.29
N ARG A 91 -8.15 7.77 8.21
CA ARG A 91 -7.47 6.55 8.67
C ARG A 91 -7.34 6.53 10.20
N ARG A 92 -7.68 5.39 10.80
CA ARG A 92 -7.66 5.18 12.26
C ARG A 92 -6.46 4.37 12.74
N ALA A 93 -5.45 4.16 11.90
CA ALA A 93 -4.27 3.39 12.23
C ALA A 93 -2.99 4.10 11.74
N PRO A 94 -1.88 4.02 12.48
CA PRO A 94 -0.61 4.55 12.05
C PRO A 94 -0.08 3.79 10.82
N THR A 95 0.70 4.47 10.00
CA THR A 95 1.39 3.85 8.87
C THR A 95 2.66 3.15 9.32
N VAL A 96 3.14 2.21 8.52
CA VAL A 96 4.41 1.51 8.78
C VAL A 96 5.59 2.49 8.82
N TRP A 97 5.58 3.52 7.98
CA TRP A 97 6.64 4.54 8.01
C TRP A 97 6.58 5.43 9.24
N LYS A 98 5.38 5.75 9.74
CA LYS A 98 5.25 6.46 11.04
C LYS A 98 5.82 5.61 12.18
N LEU A 99 5.48 4.31 12.23
CA LEU A 99 6.00 3.40 13.25
C LEU A 99 7.52 3.23 13.15
N LEU A 100 8.07 3.16 11.95
CA LEU A 100 9.52 3.10 11.74
C LEU A 100 10.21 4.40 12.16
N ASN A 101 9.64 5.55 11.80
CA ASN A 101 10.18 6.84 12.21
C ASN A 101 10.17 7.02 13.73
N ASP A 102 9.09 6.63 14.39
CA ASP A 102 8.98 6.65 15.86
C ASP A 102 10.00 5.71 16.54
N ALA A 103 10.41 4.64 15.83
CA ALA A 103 11.47 3.75 16.27
C ALA A 103 12.89 4.24 15.90
N GLY A 104 13.04 5.46 15.38
CA GLY A 104 14.33 6.09 15.04
C GLY A 104 14.91 5.70 13.69
N TYR A 105 14.14 5.09 12.80
CA TYR A 105 14.58 4.80 11.43
C TYR A 105 14.27 5.97 10.49
N THR A 106 15.18 6.23 9.57
CA THR A 106 14.94 7.17 8.46
C THR A 106 14.06 6.48 7.42
N VAL A 107 12.94 7.12 7.09
CA VAL A 107 11.97 6.62 6.13
C VAL A 107 11.66 7.68 5.07
N GLY A 108 11.24 7.23 3.90
CA GLY A 108 10.74 8.09 2.82
C GLY A 108 9.61 7.39 2.09
N THR A 109 8.60 8.14 1.69
CA THR A 109 7.46 7.65 0.91
C THR A 109 7.24 8.53 -0.30
N MET A 110 6.82 7.93 -1.40
CA MET A 110 6.53 8.65 -2.64
C MET A 110 5.31 8.03 -3.32
N ASN A 111 4.36 8.88 -3.72
CA ASN A 111 3.19 8.52 -4.51
C ASN A 111 2.33 7.37 -3.96
N VAL A 112 2.34 7.17 -2.64
CA VAL A 112 1.47 6.17 -2.02
C VAL A 112 0.04 6.73 -1.96
N PRO A 113 -0.96 6.04 -2.52
CA PRO A 113 -2.35 6.51 -2.48
C PRO A 113 -2.87 6.72 -1.05
N PHE A 114 -3.77 7.68 -0.86
CA PHE A 114 -4.40 7.97 0.43
C PHE A 114 -3.44 8.48 1.53
N THR A 115 -2.37 9.17 1.13
CA THR A 115 -1.41 9.78 2.06
C THR A 115 -1.54 11.30 2.19
N TYR A 116 -2.50 11.92 1.49
CA TYR A 116 -2.77 13.35 1.64
C TYR A 116 -3.94 13.59 2.62
N PRO A 117 -3.86 14.60 3.52
CA PRO A 117 -2.67 15.39 3.83
C PRO A 117 -1.54 14.54 4.41
N PRO A 118 -0.26 14.92 4.20
CA PRO A 118 0.87 14.17 4.71
C PRO A 118 0.88 14.16 6.24
N GLU A 119 1.26 13.02 6.81
CA GLU A 119 1.52 12.93 8.24
C GLU A 119 2.96 13.38 8.54
N PRO A 120 3.21 14.04 9.69
CA PRO A 120 4.57 14.37 10.08
C PRO A 120 5.37 13.11 10.40
N LEU A 121 6.61 13.09 9.93
CA LEU A 121 7.61 12.03 10.14
C LEU A 121 8.81 12.57 10.89
#